data_b5cf0fa9ac9dd80de762a5fb8ba39d1d
#
_entry.id   b5cf0fa9ac9dd80de762a5fb8ba39d1d
#
_cell.length_a   1.000
_cell.length_b   1.000
_cell.length_c   1.000
_cell.angle_alpha   90.00
_cell.angle_beta   90.00
_cell.angle_gamma   90.00
#
_symmetry.space_group_name_H-M   'P 1'
#
loop_
_entity.id
_entity.type
_entity.pdbx_description
1 polymer ?
#
loop_
_entity_poly.entity_id
_entity_poly.type
_entity_poly.pdbx_seq_one_letter_code
_entity_poly.pdbx_strand_id
1 'polypeptide(L)'
;ILTDWVFKIIFANVLKRHFNEAKIIETITSQTSVEEAKQIIASISEHCNFWNIFSDNLAISNISTSAWKQIIQLNQFLCSINISEIEIEILHNLLQSSIVSAKRKVAGQFATPQKLADLLVRLTIENKEGTVIDPCCGTGTIINQAYALKEEYDINQDATINSIWASDKHSFPIQLSTMTLAKPNNIGKVLNIFREDVIDLEIGKDITFKDPNNGNDVIKQFPTVNYVVSNLPFIKSKEIEVLNPNITEINNFIHEEADTAITLSGKSDIFAYIPFYLHKLLSENGKIGLILSNAWLGTDYGEIFLALIQKFYDIETVVISGKGKWFDNADVVTTFLIAKKRNPNSEPEVNRTISFCTLKESIEAIPDIKQLSENILLGTTNDIVSIQNYTTNEITNLETIGIPCFGYFANLNYL
;
A
#
# COMPACT_ATOMS: atom_id res chain seq x y z
N ILE A 1 10.36 17.85 9.38
CA ILE A 1 11.77 18.35 9.39
C ILE A 1 12.71 17.33 10.04
N LEU A 2 12.56 17.00 11.32
CA LEU A 2 13.48 16.03 11.98
C LEU A 2 13.46 14.66 11.32
N THR A 3 12.28 14.14 11.02
CA THR A 3 12.10 12.85 10.35
C THR A 3 12.79 12.82 8.98
N ASP A 4 12.74 13.92 8.27
CA ASP A 4 13.33 14.08 6.95
C ASP A 4 14.87 14.07 7.01
N TRP A 5 15.44 14.78 7.98
CA TRP A 5 16.88 14.72 8.24
C TRP A 5 17.34 13.30 8.63
N VAL A 6 16.62 12.65 9.55
CA VAL A 6 16.90 11.27 9.97
C VAL A 6 16.89 10.34 8.76
N PHE A 7 15.88 10.46 7.91
CA PHE A 7 15.75 9.65 6.70
C PHE A 7 16.94 9.87 5.75
N LYS A 8 17.26 11.13 5.43
CA LYS A 8 18.37 11.44 4.51
C LYS A 8 19.73 10.96 5.05
N ILE A 9 19.97 11.10 6.33
CA ILE A 9 21.18 10.57 7.00
C ILE A 9 21.25 9.04 6.88
N ILE A 10 20.17 8.34 7.16
CA ILE A 10 20.12 6.88 7.05
C ILE A 10 20.33 6.46 5.60
N PHE A 11 19.61 7.06 4.67
CA PHE A 11 19.72 6.72 3.26
C PHE A 11 21.12 6.99 2.70
N ALA A 12 21.74 8.12 3.03
CA ALA A 12 23.12 8.42 2.65
C ALA A 12 24.10 7.36 3.20
N ASN A 13 23.92 6.88 4.42
CA ASN A 13 24.74 5.80 4.97
C ASN A 13 24.52 4.45 4.27
N VAL A 14 23.30 4.15 3.81
CA VAL A 14 23.02 2.97 3.00
C VAL A 14 23.69 3.04 1.64
N LEU A 15 23.69 4.22 1.01
CA LEU A 15 24.30 4.44 -0.30
C LEU A 15 25.81 4.15 -0.34
N LYS A 16 26.51 4.21 0.79
CA LYS A 16 27.94 3.85 0.87
C LYS A 16 28.25 2.45 0.36
N ARG A 17 27.26 1.56 0.34
CA ARG A 17 27.38 0.19 -0.22
C ARG A 17 27.59 0.23 -1.76
N HIS A 18 27.01 1.21 -2.42
CA HIS A 18 26.96 1.27 -3.86
C HIS A 18 27.82 2.41 -4.44
N PHE A 19 28.07 3.45 -3.66
CA PHE A 19 28.75 4.66 -4.10
C PHE A 19 29.83 5.08 -3.08
N ASN A 20 31.07 5.15 -3.55
CA ASN A 20 32.18 5.65 -2.74
C ASN A 20 32.00 7.12 -2.35
N GLU A 21 31.37 7.89 -3.23
CA GLU A 21 31.06 9.30 -3.07
C GLU A 21 30.14 9.58 -1.88
N ALA A 22 29.27 8.62 -1.56
CA ALA A 22 28.40 8.72 -0.38
C ALA A 22 29.16 8.66 0.95
N LYS A 23 30.44 8.23 0.96
CA LYS A 23 31.29 8.24 2.17
C LYS A 23 31.53 9.63 2.74
N ILE A 24 31.31 10.69 1.96
CA ILE A 24 31.36 12.07 2.45
C ILE A 24 30.43 12.31 3.64
N ILE A 25 29.36 11.49 3.84
CA ILE A 25 28.48 11.55 5.00
C ILE A 25 29.22 11.33 6.33
N GLU A 26 30.36 10.64 6.32
CA GLU A 26 31.19 10.36 7.50
C GLU A 26 31.91 11.63 8.00
N THR A 27 32.02 12.66 7.18
CA THR A 27 32.61 13.95 7.56
C THR A 27 31.71 14.79 8.48
N ILE A 28 30.43 14.40 8.63
CA ILE A 28 29.53 15.05 9.58
C ILE A 28 29.96 14.71 11.01
N THR A 29 30.49 15.70 11.72
CA THR A 29 30.99 15.61 13.09
C THR A 29 30.23 16.53 14.05
N SER A 30 30.59 16.51 15.33
CA SER A 30 30.02 17.44 16.35
C SER A 30 30.26 18.92 16.06
N GLN A 31 31.18 19.24 15.16
CA GLN A 31 31.50 20.60 14.72
C GLN A 31 30.70 21.03 13.50
N THR A 32 30.05 20.10 12.79
CA THR A 32 29.36 20.38 11.52
C THR A 32 28.06 21.14 11.80
N SER A 33 27.90 22.27 11.19
CA SER A 33 26.66 23.05 11.21
C SER A 33 25.57 22.39 10.36
N VAL A 34 24.32 22.79 10.56
CA VAL A 34 23.18 22.33 9.73
C VAL A 34 23.38 22.68 8.26
N GLU A 35 23.97 23.88 8.00
CA GLU A 35 24.26 24.39 6.65
C GLU A 35 25.31 23.55 5.92
N GLU A 36 26.41 23.23 6.61
CA GLU A 36 27.47 22.36 6.06
C GLU A 36 26.93 20.95 5.80
N ALA A 37 26.14 20.39 6.70
CA ALA A 37 25.53 19.09 6.51
C ALA A 37 24.57 19.08 5.29
N LYS A 38 23.84 20.16 5.06
CA LYS A 38 23.00 20.31 3.87
C LYS A 38 23.83 20.30 2.60
N GLN A 39 24.99 20.95 2.60
CA GLN A 39 25.91 20.93 1.45
C GLN A 39 26.46 19.50 1.22
N ILE A 40 26.75 18.76 2.28
CA ILE A 40 27.18 17.36 2.19
C ILE A 40 26.06 16.50 1.57
N ILE A 41 24.82 16.65 2.01
CA ILE A 41 23.65 15.94 1.46
C ILE A 41 23.45 16.32 -0.03
N ALA A 42 23.60 17.60 -0.39
CA ALA A 42 23.49 18.05 -1.76
C ALA A 42 24.59 17.43 -2.65
N SER A 43 25.82 17.34 -2.15
CA SER A 43 26.94 16.69 -2.84
C SER A 43 26.67 15.18 -3.05
N ILE A 44 26.08 14.47 -2.08
CA ILE A 44 25.69 13.09 -2.25
C ILE A 44 24.62 12.97 -3.34
N SER A 45 23.63 13.87 -3.35
CA SER A 45 22.61 13.93 -4.39
C SER A 45 23.22 14.06 -5.78
N GLU A 46 24.18 14.98 -5.93
CA GLU A 46 24.84 15.27 -7.20
C GLU A 46 25.67 14.09 -7.72
N HIS A 47 26.40 13.40 -6.83
CA HIS A 47 27.34 12.36 -7.24
C HIS A 47 26.72 10.94 -7.26
N CYS A 48 25.66 10.71 -6.49
CA CYS A 48 25.02 9.41 -6.37
C CYS A 48 23.67 9.32 -7.12
N ASN A 49 23.26 10.37 -7.83
CA ASN A 49 22.05 10.38 -8.67
C ASN A 49 20.75 10.04 -7.93
N PHE A 50 20.53 10.62 -6.73
CA PHE A 50 19.30 10.46 -5.95
C PHE A 50 18.60 11.80 -5.66
N TRP A 51 18.50 12.64 -6.69
CA TRP A 51 17.85 13.94 -6.60
C TRP A 51 16.40 13.85 -6.12
N ASN A 52 15.69 12.79 -6.49
CA ASN A 52 14.33 12.52 -6.05
C ASN A 52 14.18 12.32 -4.54
N ILE A 53 15.25 11.93 -3.83
CA ILE A 53 15.26 11.72 -2.38
C ILE A 53 15.85 12.93 -1.65
N PHE A 54 16.93 13.51 -2.17
CA PHE A 54 17.68 14.54 -1.48
C PHE A 54 17.26 15.97 -1.81
N SER A 55 16.54 16.20 -2.92
CA SER A 55 16.20 17.55 -3.42
C SER A 55 15.13 18.30 -2.63
N ASP A 56 14.37 17.61 -1.77
CA ASP A 56 13.39 18.29 -0.94
C ASP A 56 14.06 19.33 -0.02
N ASN A 57 13.47 20.52 0.02
CA ASN A 57 13.94 21.63 0.84
C ASN A 57 14.03 21.23 2.32
N LEU A 58 15.22 20.83 2.75
CA LEU A 58 15.54 20.72 4.16
C LEU A 58 15.35 22.10 4.79
N ALA A 59 14.26 22.26 5.54
CA ALA A 59 14.04 23.50 6.24
C ALA A 59 15.11 23.65 7.34
N ILE A 60 16.03 24.60 7.13
CA ILE A 60 17.18 24.86 8.00
C ILE A 60 16.75 25.61 9.24
N SER A 61 15.75 26.47 9.12
CA SER A 61 15.45 27.54 10.06
C SER A 61 14.85 27.11 11.41
N ASN A 62 14.54 25.81 11.62
CA ASN A 62 13.76 25.37 12.79
C ASN A 62 14.30 24.11 13.51
N ILE A 63 15.58 23.77 13.36
CA ILE A 63 16.16 22.67 14.13
C ILE A 63 16.82 23.22 15.38
N SER A 64 16.35 22.76 16.55
CA SER A 64 17.00 23.13 17.81
C SER A 64 18.42 22.53 17.91
N THR A 65 19.34 23.22 18.60
CA THR A 65 20.69 22.72 18.82
C THR A 65 20.73 21.33 19.45
N SER A 66 19.77 21.02 20.32
CA SER A 66 19.65 19.71 20.96
C SER A 66 19.26 18.62 19.93
N ALA A 67 18.29 18.91 19.08
CA ALA A 67 17.87 17.98 18.02
C ALA A 67 18.99 17.75 16.99
N TRP A 68 19.71 18.80 16.63
CA TRP A 68 20.84 18.68 15.70
C TRP A 68 21.96 17.79 16.27
N LYS A 69 22.30 17.93 17.55
CA LYS A 69 23.25 17.03 18.22
C LYS A 69 22.81 15.56 18.14
N GLN A 70 21.52 15.28 18.32
CA GLN A 70 21.01 13.91 18.21
C GLN A 70 21.13 13.36 16.78
N ILE A 71 20.89 14.19 15.76
CA ILE A 71 21.09 13.78 14.34
C ILE A 71 22.56 13.46 14.08
N ILE A 72 23.49 14.28 14.55
CA ILE A 72 24.93 14.00 14.44
C ILE A 72 25.29 12.69 15.14
N GLN A 73 24.80 12.49 16.37
CA GLN A 73 25.05 11.24 17.11
C GLN A 73 24.49 10.02 16.35
N LEU A 74 23.30 10.14 15.76
CA LEU A 74 22.73 9.11 14.91
C LEU A 74 23.67 8.80 13.72
N ASN A 75 24.15 9.84 13.00
CA ASN A 75 25.07 9.62 11.89
C ASN A 75 26.35 8.92 12.33
N GLN A 76 26.96 9.35 13.41
CA GLN A 76 28.17 8.73 13.97
C GLN A 76 27.94 7.26 14.34
N PHE A 77 26.78 6.97 14.95
CA PHE A 77 26.38 5.60 15.27
C PHE A 77 26.23 4.76 14.01
N LEU A 78 25.51 5.25 12.97
CA LEU A 78 25.32 4.55 11.72
C LEU A 78 26.64 4.30 10.97
N CYS A 79 27.58 5.23 11.05
CA CYS A 79 28.92 5.04 10.53
C CYS A 79 29.70 3.94 11.29
N SER A 80 29.52 3.86 12.62
CA SER A 80 30.25 2.90 13.47
C SER A 80 29.80 1.45 13.30
N ILE A 81 28.51 1.24 12.98
CA ILE A 81 27.92 -0.12 12.79
C ILE A 81 27.96 -0.60 11.35
N ASN A 82 28.53 0.18 10.43
CA ASN A 82 28.58 -0.13 9.00
C ASN A 82 27.19 -0.52 8.43
N ILE A 83 26.22 0.37 8.61
CA ILE A 83 24.81 0.14 8.21
C ILE A 83 24.65 -0.23 6.73
N SER A 84 25.66 0.05 5.89
CA SER A 84 25.67 -0.33 4.49
C SER A 84 25.65 -1.87 4.29
N GLU A 85 25.98 -2.66 5.31
CA GLU A 85 25.90 -4.13 5.29
C GLU A 85 24.54 -4.67 5.74
N ILE A 86 23.71 -3.81 6.34
CA ILE A 86 22.37 -4.20 6.81
C ILE A 86 21.43 -4.27 5.60
N GLU A 87 20.65 -5.33 5.51
CA GLU A 87 19.62 -5.46 4.47
C GLU A 87 18.64 -4.31 4.57
N ILE A 88 18.25 -3.77 3.41
CA ILE A 88 17.33 -2.62 3.29
C ILE A 88 16.02 -2.86 4.05
N GLU A 89 15.60 -4.10 4.13
CA GLU A 89 14.42 -4.58 4.81
C GLU A 89 14.47 -4.42 6.34
N ILE A 90 15.62 -4.70 6.93
CA ILE A 90 15.84 -4.51 8.37
C ILE A 90 15.79 -3.00 8.69
N LEU A 91 16.40 -2.18 7.84
CA LEU A 91 16.33 -0.73 7.94
C LEU A 91 14.91 -0.20 7.83
N HIS A 92 14.15 -0.75 6.89
CA HIS A 92 12.75 -0.43 6.70
C HIS A 92 11.92 -0.71 7.97
N ASN A 93 12.10 -1.88 8.57
CA ASN A 93 11.44 -2.28 9.81
C ASN A 93 11.86 -1.38 10.99
N LEU A 94 13.13 -1.01 11.09
CA LEU A 94 13.64 -0.08 12.11
C LEU A 94 13.04 1.32 11.94
N LEU A 95 12.98 1.85 10.73
CA LEU A 95 12.38 3.14 10.43
C LEU A 95 10.88 3.14 10.71
N GLN A 96 10.19 2.09 10.32
CA GLN A 96 8.78 1.91 10.65
C GLN A 96 8.53 1.84 12.15
N SER A 97 9.37 1.14 12.90
CA SER A 97 9.22 1.01 14.35
C SER A 97 9.48 2.33 15.10
N SER A 98 10.29 3.22 14.51
CA SER A 98 10.62 4.52 15.09
C SER A 98 9.48 5.55 15.03
N ILE A 99 8.46 5.33 14.16
CA ILE A 99 7.27 6.18 14.11
C ILE A 99 6.45 5.96 15.38
N VAL A 100 6.22 7.00 16.15
CA VAL A 100 5.46 6.93 17.41
C VAL A 100 4.10 6.27 17.19
N SER A 101 3.84 5.18 17.92
CA SER A 101 2.64 4.34 17.77
C SER A 101 1.32 5.12 17.84
N ALA A 102 1.27 6.21 18.62
CA ALA A 102 0.12 7.10 18.72
C ALA A 102 -0.19 7.82 17.39
N LYS A 103 0.85 8.29 16.66
CA LYS A 103 0.65 8.93 15.34
C LYS A 103 0.20 7.93 14.27
N ARG A 104 0.66 6.68 14.35
CA ARG A 104 0.21 5.60 13.46
C ARG A 104 -1.26 5.25 13.67
N LYS A 105 -1.71 5.15 14.94
CA LYS A 105 -3.13 4.88 15.26
C LYS A 105 -4.06 5.94 14.70
N VAL A 106 -3.70 7.22 14.83
CA VAL A 106 -4.50 8.33 14.29
C VAL A 106 -4.52 8.36 12.77
N ALA A 107 -3.44 7.97 12.11
CA ALA A 107 -3.36 7.91 10.64
C ALA A 107 -3.85 6.59 10.03
N GLY A 108 -4.24 5.60 10.86
CA GLY A 108 -4.65 4.27 10.38
C GLY A 108 -3.54 3.52 9.63
N GLN A 109 -2.27 3.94 9.79
CA GLN A 109 -1.13 3.42 9.06
C GLN A 109 -0.50 2.23 9.81
N PHE A 110 -0.61 1.05 9.23
CA PHE A 110 0.01 -0.16 9.73
C PHE A 110 0.92 -0.77 8.66
N ALA A 111 2.11 -1.16 9.08
CA ALA A 111 3.03 -1.87 8.19
C ALA A 111 2.46 -3.21 7.78
N THR A 112 2.34 -3.43 6.48
CA THR A 112 1.84 -4.70 5.95
C THR A 112 2.95 -5.76 6.04
N PRO A 113 2.70 -6.93 6.68
CA PRO A 113 3.64 -8.05 6.67
C PRO A 113 3.97 -8.47 5.22
N GLN A 114 5.22 -8.81 4.96
CA GLN A 114 5.66 -9.14 3.59
C GLN A 114 4.93 -10.31 2.98
N LYS A 115 4.77 -11.41 3.74
CA LYS A 115 4.04 -12.59 3.27
C LYS A 115 2.58 -12.29 2.96
N LEU A 116 1.98 -11.36 3.73
CA LEU A 116 0.61 -10.92 3.49
C LEU A 116 0.51 -10.09 2.20
N ALA A 117 1.48 -9.21 1.97
CA ALA A 117 1.58 -8.41 0.74
C ALA A 117 1.83 -9.30 -0.49
N ASP A 118 2.71 -10.31 -0.38
CA ASP A 118 2.99 -11.27 -1.44
C ASP A 118 1.72 -12.07 -1.81
N LEU A 119 1.00 -12.57 -0.81
CA LEU A 119 -0.27 -13.27 -1.04
C LEU A 119 -1.29 -12.38 -1.75
N LEU A 120 -1.50 -11.14 -1.28
CA LEU A 120 -2.42 -10.19 -1.90
C LEU A 120 -2.10 -9.96 -3.38
N VAL A 121 -0.84 -9.69 -3.66
CA VAL A 121 -0.34 -9.41 -5.01
C VAL A 121 -0.53 -10.61 -5.94
N ARG A 122 -0.21 -11.83 -5.48
CA ARG A 122 -0.38 -13.07 -6.27
C ARG A 122 -1.82 -13.40 -6.57
N LEU A 123 -2.73 -13.11 -5.62
CA LEU A 123 -4.17 -13.34 -5.82
C LEU A 123 -4.81 -12.30 -6.74
N THR A 124 -4.23 -11.10 -6.84
CA THR A 124 -4.84 -9.99 -7.59
C THR A 124 -4.28 -9.86 -9.01
N ILE A 125 -2.95 -9.95 -9.19
CA ILE A 125 -2.28 -9.66 -10.45
C ILE A 125 -2.23 -10.93 -11.33
N GLU A 126 -3.14 -11.02 -12.29
CA GLU A 126 -3.17 -12.14 -13.25
C GLU A 126 -2.18 -11.92 -14.40
N ASN A 127 -2.31 -10.78 -15.10
CA ASN A 127 -1.37 -10.40 -16.15
C ASN A 127 -0.21 -9.61 -15.57
N LYS A 128 0.99 -10.20 -15.57
CA LYS A 128 2.19 -9.60 -14.98
C LYS A 128 2.71 -8.38 -15.76
N GLU A 129 2.29 -8.19 -17.00
CA GLU A 129 2.59 -6.98 -17.78
C GLU A 129 1.65 -5.80 -17.44
N GLY A 130 0.49 -6.08 -16.83
CA GLY A 130 -0.52 -5.08 -16.50
C GLY A 130 -0.01 -3.99 -15.55
N THR A 131 -0.56 -2.78 -15.68
CA THR A 131 -0.26 -1.65 -14.81
C THR A 131 -0.88 -1.84 -13.44
N VAL A 132 -0.08 -1.62 -12.40
CA VAL A 132 -0.43 -1.83 -10.98
C VAL A 132 -0.27 -0.52 -10.22
N ILE A 133 -1.20 -0.20 -9.32
CA ILE A 133 -1.05 0.88 -8.34
C ILE A 133 -1.33 0.40 -6.91
N ASP A 134 -0.55 0.93 -5.97
CA ASP A 134 -0.90 1.02 -4.55
C ASP A 134 -1.15 2.50 -4.19
N PRO A 135 -2.41 2.94 -4.07
CA PRO A 135 -2.75 4.34 -3.82
C PRO A 135 -2.67 4.76 -2.35
N CYS A 136 -2.36 3.84 -1.45
CA CYS A 136 -2.11 4.07 -0.03
C CYS A 136 -0.82 3.34 0.39
N CYS A 137 0.25 3.53 -0.38
CA CYS A 137 1.41 2.64 -0.40
C CYS A 137 2.20 2.58 0.92
N GLY A 138 1.99 3.53 1.81
CA GLY A 138 2.71 3.55 3.07
C GLY A 138 4.23 3.45 2.85
N THR A 139 4.83 2.39 3.36
CA THR A 139 6.27 2.14 3.24
C THR A 139 6.67 1.34 1.98
N GLY A 140 5.71 1.06 1.08
CA GLY A 140 5.98 0.41 -0.19
C GLY A 140 6.07 -1.12 -0.15
N THR A 141 5.64 -1.77 0.93
CA THR A 141 5.76 -3.24 1.06
C THR A 141 4.97 -3.96 -0.04
N ILE A 142 3.71 -3.57 -0.29
CA ILE A 142 2.86 -4.21 -1.30
C ILE A 142 3.43 -3.98 -2.71
N ILE A 143 3.84 -2.74 -3.01
CA ILE A 143 4.37 -2.42 -4.33
C ILE A 143 5.73 -3.08 -4.58
N ASN A 144 6.53 -3.31 -3.54
CA ASN A 144 7.76 -4.10 -3.64
C ASN A 144 7.47 -5.57 -3.97
N GLN A 145 6.40 -6.15 -3.43
CA GLN A 145 5.99 -7.51 -3.78
C GLN A 145 5.43 -7.58 -5.21
N ALA A 146 4.70 -6.55 -5.66
CA ALA A 146 4.27 -6.46 -7.06
C ALA A 146 5.48 -6.39 -8.02
N TYR A 147 6.51 -5.64 -7.65
CA TYR A 147 7.78 -5.59 -8.38
C TYR A 147 8.45 -6.97 -8.42
N ALA A 148 8.60 -7.63 -7.27
CA ALA A 148 9.21 -8.95 -7.16
C ALA A 148 8.43 -10.02 -7.97
N LEU A 149 7.09 -9.96 -7.97
CA LEU A 149 6.26 -10.85 -8.78
C LEU A 149 6.55 -10.68 -10.28
N LYS A 150 6.68 -9.44 -10.76
CA LYS A 150 7.01 -9.17 -12.17
C LYS A 150 8.41 -9.65 -12.53
N GLU A 151 9.39 -9.48 -11.63
CA GLU A 151 10.74 -10.02 -11.80
C GLU A 151 10.72 -11.57 -11.87
N GLU A 152 9.92 -12.24 -11.04
CA GLU A 152 9.78 -13.71 -11.05
C GLU A 152 9.28 -14.25 -12.42
N TYR A 153 8.53 -13.44 -13.17
CA TYR A 153 8.02 -13.78 -14.50
C TYR A 153 8.83 -13.17 -15.64
N ASP A 154 10.09 -12.80 -15.39
CA ASP A 154 11.04 -12.28 -16.38
C ASP A 154 10.52 -11.06 -17.17
N ILE A 155 9.64 -10.26 -16.59
CA ILE A 155 9.18 -9.02 -17.21
C ILE A 155 10.35 -8.06 -17.31
N ASN A 156 10.53 -7.46 -18.48
CA ASN A 156 11.61 -6.48 -18.72
C ASN A 156 11.60 -5.40 -17.64
N GLN A 157 12.78 -5.04 -17.14
CA GLN A 157 12.96 -4.10 -16.03
C GLN A 157 12.32 -2.73 -16.28
N ASP A 158 12.52 -2.15 -17.47
CA ASP A 158 11.93 -0.85 -17.79
C ASP A 158 10.40 -0.95 -17.89
N ALA A 159 9.87 -2.04 -18.45
CA ALA A 159 8.44 -2.33 -18.46
C ALA A 159 7.89 -2.50 -17.03
N THR A 160 8.61 -3.21 -16.16
CA THR A 160 8.25 -3.37 -14.74
C THR A 160 8.16 -2.02 -14.04
N ILE A 161 9.21 -1.19 -14.14
CA ILE A 161 9.24 0.14 -13.49
C ILE A 161 8.11 1.03 -14.03
N ASN A 162 7.88 1.05 -15.34
CA ASN A 162 6.87 1.90 -15.95
C ASN A 162 5.43 1.45 -15.63
N SER A 163 5.22 0.17 -15.37
CA SER A 163 3.91 -0.39 -15.04
C SER A 163 3.57 -0.38 -13.55
N ILE A 164 4.49 0.02 -12.67
CA ILE A 164 4.30 0.09 -11.22
C ILE A 164 4.15 1.53 -10.78
N TRP A 165 3.05 1.83 -10.11
CA TRP A 165 2.70 3.14 -9.57
C TRP A 165 2.43 3.04 -8.07
N ALA A 166 2.75 4.08 -7.31
CA ALA A 166 2.45 4.14 -5.90
C ALA A 166 2.19 5.59 -5.46
N SER A 167 1.19 5.79 -4.61
CA SER A 167 0.94 7.09 -3.99
C SER A 167 0.61 6.97 -2.52
N ASP A 168 0.86 8.04 -1.79
CA ASP A 168 0.41 8.26 -0.42
C ASP A 168 0.22 9.76 -0.21
N LYS A 169 -0.74 10.17 0.60
CA LYS A 169 -0.97 11.59 0.89
C LYS A 169 0.13 12.24 1.72
N HIS A 170 0.97 11.45 2.37
CA HIS A 170 2.05 11.90 3.22
C HIS A 170 3.42 11.75 2.55
N SER A 171 4.27 12.77 2.68
CA SER A 171 5.61 12.78 2.08
C SER A 171 6.55 11.72 2.67
N PHE A 172 6.45 11.44 3.96
CA PHE A 172 7.35 10.49 4.61
C PHE A 172 7.16 9.04 4.12
N PRO A 173 5.93 8.49 3.99
CA PRO A 173 5.72 7.21 3.32
C PRO A 173 6.31 7.15 1.91
N ILE A 174 6.14 8.20 1.12
CA ILE A 174 6.69 8.28 -0.25
C ILE A 174 8.21 8.12 -0.27
N GLN A 175 8.91 8.80 0.65
CA GLN A 175 10.36 8.66 0.79
C GLN A 175 10.76 7.21 1.13
N LEU A 176 10.04 6.56 2.05
CA LEU A 176 10.28 5.16 2.42
C LEU A 176 10.00 4.21 1.25
N SER A 177 8.90 4.40 0.53
CA SER A 177 8.56 3.60 -0.65
C SER A 177 9.59 3.74 -1.74
N THR A 178 10.08 4.96 -1.98
CA THR A 178 11.15 5.21 -2.95
C THR A 178 12.44 4.48 -2.56
N MET A 179 12.80 4.49 -1.27
CA MET A 179 13.95 3.75 -0.77
C MET A 179 13.77 2.23 -0.92
N THR A 180 12.59 1.72 -0.63
CA THR A 180 12.27 0.28 -0.73
C THR A 180 12.45 -0.24 -2.16
N LEU A 181 12.10 0.58 -3.17
CA LEU A 181 12.26 0.24 -4.58
C LEU A 181 13.58 0.70 -5.20
N ALA A 182 14.43 1.40 -4.46
CA ALA A 182 15.78 1.81 -4.91
C ALA A 182 16.76 0.61 -4.88
N LYS A 183 16.40 -0.49 -5.55
CA LYS A 183 17.27 -1.65 -5.74
C LYS A 183 18.41 -1.32 -6.69
N PRO A 184 19.54 -2.08 -6.67
CA PRO A 184 20.69 -1.81 -7.55
C PRO A 184 20.31 -1.62 -9.04
N ASN A 185 19.36 -2.42 -9.52
CA ASN A 185 18.88 -2.37 -10.89
C ASN A 185 18.00 -1.13 -11.19
N ASN A 186 17.45 -0.47 -10.17
CA ASN A 186 16.55 0.68 -10.31
C ASN A 186 17.26 2.02 -10.07
N ILE A 187 18.53 1.99 -9.71
CA ILE A 187 19.32 3.20 -9.48
C ILE A 187 19.37 4.03 -10.77
N GLY A 188 19.10 5.32 -10.66
CA GLY A 188 19.04 6.23 -11.81
C GLY A 188 17.75 6.16 -12.62
N LYS A 189 16.78 5.33 -12.26
CA LYS A 189 15.47 5.26 -12.93
C LYS A 189 14.42 6.11 -12.21
N VAL A 190 13.55 6.75 -12.97
CA VAL A 190 12.40 7.49 -12.43
C VAL A 190 11.33 6.50 -12.02
N LEU A 191 11.19 6.27 -10.71
CA LEU A 191 10.13 5.46 -10.13
C LEU A 191 8.82 6.25 -10.09
N ASN A 192 7.68 5.62 -10.41
CA ASN A 192 6.37 6.29 -10.40
C ASN A 192 5.78 6.29 -8.98
N ILE A 193 6.52 6.83 -8.03
CA ILE A 193 6.14 6.99 -6.63
C ILE A 193 5.97 8.48 -6.36
N PHE A 194 4.77 8.90 -5.95
CA PHE A 194 4.42 10.31 -5.85
C PHE A 194 3.48 10.59 -4.69
N ARG A 195 3.42 11.84 -4.27
CA ARG A 195 2.54 12.29 -3.20
C ARG A 195 1.20 12.71 -3.77
N GLU A 196 0.15 11.95 -3.45
CA GLU A 196 -1.23 12.29 -3.80
C GLU A 196 -2.19 11.59 -2.84
N ASP A 197 -3.33 12.20 -2.52
CA ASP A 197 -4.43 11.49 -1.85
C ASP A 197 -5.15 10.59 -2.85
N VAL A 198 -5.58 9.41 -2.41
CA VAL A 198 -6.28 8.44 -3.26
C VAL A 198 -7.55 9.02 -3.91
N ILE A 199 -8.21 9.95 -3.22
CA ILE A 199 -9.43 10.60 -3.72
C ILE A 199 -9.17 11.63 -4.83
N ASP A 200 -7.94 12.12 -4.95
CA ASP A 200 -7.52 13.13 -5.94
C ASP A 200 -6.84 12.51 -7.16
N LEU A 201 -6.79 11.16 -7.22
CA LEU A 201 -6.23 10.45 -8.37
C LEU A 201 -7.18 10.48 -9.55
N GLU A 202 -6.66 10.92 -10.71
CA GLU A 202 -7.41 10.99 -11.97
C GLU A 202 -6.56 10.49 -13.15
N ILE A 203 -7.18 9.71 -14.04
CA ILE A 203 -6.53 9.25 -15.28
C ILE A 203 -6.21 10.47 -16.15
N GLY A 204 -5.00 10.50 -16.70
CA GLY A 204 -4.50 11.59 -17.54
C GLY A 204 -3.95 12.79 -16.76
N LYS A 205 -4.02 12.79 -15.42
CA LYS A 205 -3.42 13.83 -14.57
C LYS A 205 -1.91 13.83 -14.75
N ASP A 206 -1.32 15.00 -14.96
CA ASP A 206 0.11 15.19 -15.04
C ASP A 206 0.73 15.09 -13.63
N ILE A 207 1.64 14.12 -13.46
CA ILE A 207 2.39 13.90 -12.23
C ILE A 207 3.85 14.27 -12.49
N THR A 208 4.39 15.14 -11.62
CA THR A 208 5.77 15.59 -11.71
C THR A 208 6.68 14.75 -10.82
N PHE A 209 7.70 14.16 -11.40
CA PHE A 209 8.76 13.42 -10.72
C PHE A 209 10.09 14.18 -10.83
N LYS A 210 11.03 13.89 -9.93
CA LYS A 210 12.41 14.33 -10.07
C LYS A 210 13.25 13.21 -10.71
N ASP A 211 13.93 13.52 -11.80
CA ASP A 211 14.93 12.62 -12.37
C ASP A 211 16.06 12.41 -11.34
N PRO A 212 16.33 11.17 -10.91
CA PRO A 212 17.38 10.91 -9.94
C PRO A 212 18.79 11.28 -10.45
N ASN A 213 19.01 11.34 -11.78
CA ASN A 213 20.33 11.58 -12.36
C ASN A 213 20.72 13.07 -12.43
N ASN A 214 19.74 13.98 -12.55
CA ASN A 214 20.03 15.38 -12.80
C ASN A 214 19.11 16.36 -12.03
N GLY A 215 18.07 15.86 -11.34
CA GLY A 215 17.13 16.66 -10.58
C GLY A 215 16.11 17.43 -11.41
N ASN A 216 16.08 17.23 -12.73
CA ASN A 216 15.11 17.86 -13.61
C ASN A 216 13.70 17.28 -13.39
N ASP A 217 12.69 18.06 -13.71
CA ASP A 217 11.31 17.61 -13.69
C ASP A 217 11.03 16.67 -14.87
N VAL A 218 10.47 15.51 -14.55
CA VAL A 218 9.92 14.55 -15.52
C VAL A 218 8.43 14.46 -15.28
N ILE A 219 7.65 14.81 -16.29
CA ILE A 219 6.19 14.76 -16.23
C ILE A 219 5.72 13.46 -16.89
N LYS A 220 4.88 12.69 -16.17
CA LYS A 220 4.19 11.52 -16.70
C LYS A 220 2.70 11.65 -16.42
N GLN A 221 1.88 11.26 -17.38
CA GLN A 221 0.43 11.20 -17.18
C GLN A 221 0.06 9.94 -16.41
N PHE A 222 -0.81 10.08 -15.40
CA PHE A 222 -1.30 8.95 -14.63
C PHE A 222 -2.15 8.04 -15.54
N PRO A 223 -1.81 6.76 -15.68
CA PRO A 223 -2.47 5.88 -16.64
C PRO A 223 -3.77 5.28 -16.09
N THR A 224 -4.56 4.71 -16.98
CA THR A 224 -5.53 3.68 -16.60
C THR A 224 -4.79 2.47 -16.06
N VAL A 225 -5.23 1.90 -14.93
CA VAL A 225 -4.56 0.79 -14.26
C VAL A 225 -5.33 -0.52 -14.43
N ASN A 226 -4.60 -1.63 -14.53
CA ASN A 226 -5.20 -2.96 -14.59
C ASN A 226 -5.47 -3.52 -13.19
N TYR A 227 -4.63 -3.17 -12.23
CA TYR A 227 -4.69 -3.70 -10.88
C TYR A 227 -4.49 -2.61 -9.83
N VAL A 228 -5.34 -2.62 -8.83
CA VAL A 228 -5.11 -1.88 -7.58
C VAL A 228 -4.84 -2.90 -6.48
N VAL A 229 -3.72 -2.77 -5.79
CA VAL A 229 -3.34 -3.60 -4.64
C VAL A 229 -3.02 -2.69 -3.47
N SER A 230 -3.77 -2.76 -2.38
CA SER A 230 -3.58 -1.80 -1.29
C SER A 230 -4.03 -2.33 0.07
N ASN A 231 -3.33 -1.88 1.10
CA ASN A 231 -3.79 -1.96 2.48
C ASN A 231 -4.45 -0.62 2.83
N LEU A 232 -5.78 -0.57 2.81
CA LEU A 232 -6.51 0.68 3.02
C LEU A 232 -6.42 1.16 4.47
N PRO A 233 -6.43 2.47 4.71
CA PRO A 233 -6.31 3.03 6.06
C PRO A 233 -7.50 2.64 6.95
N PHE A 234 -7.20 2.14 8.18
CA PHE A 234 -8.21 1.73 9.17
C PHE A 234 -8.60 2.93 10.05
N ILE A 235 -9.26 3.93 9.46
CA ILE A 235 -9.71 5.14 10.16
C ILE A 235 -11.20 5.03 10.42
N LYS A 236 -11.57 5.11 11.71
CA LYS A 236 -12.96 5.01 12.14
C LYS A 236 -13.75 6.26 11.79
N SER A 237 -15.04 6.10 11.55
CA SER A 237 -15.98 7.17 11.16
C SER A 237 -15.92 8.44 12.03
N LYS A 238 -15.68 8.32 13.33
CA LYS A 238 -15.57 9.46 14.26
C LYS A 238 -14.38 10.40 13.96
N GLU A 239 -13.41 9.92 13.18
CA GLU A 239 -12.19 10.66 12.79
C GLU A 239 -12.27 11.16 11.34
N ILE A 240 -13.28 10.73 10.58
CA ILE A 240 -13.41 11.05 9.14
C ILE A 240 -13.82 12.49 8.88
N GLU A 241 -14.65 13.12 9.73
CA GLU A 241 -15.06 14.50 9.54
C GLU A 241 -13.88 15.50 9.48
N VAL A 242 -12.76 15.11 10.10
CA VAL A 242 -11.49 15.86 10.08
C VAL A 242 -10.65 15.52 8.83
N LEU A 243 -10.89 14.35 8.20
CA LEU A 243 -10.01 13.76 7.19
C LEU A 243 -10.57 13.77 5.77
N ASN A 244 -11.89 13.85 5.59
CA ASN A 244 -12.47 13.83 4.25
C ASN A 244 -13.85 14.55 4.15
N PRO A 245 -13.89 15.77 3.63
CA PRO A 245 -15.13 16.51 3.42
C PRO A 245 -15.99 15.98 2.26
N ASN A 246 -15.49 15.05 1.43
CA ASN A 246 -16.13 14.73 0.12
C ASN A 246 -17.04 13.48 0.14
N ILE A 247 -17.56 13.08 1.32
CA ILE A 247 -18.56 11.99 1.42
C ILE A 247 -19.77 12.22 0.50
N THR A 248 -20.21 13.49 0.37
CA THR A 248 -21.32 13.85 -0.51
C THR A 248 -20.99 13.60 -1.97
N GLU A 249 -19.77 13.94 -2.40
CA GLU A 249 -19.32 13.75 -3.78
C GLU A 249 -19.29 12.27 -4.18
N ILE A 250 -18.74 11.41 -3.30
CA ILE A 250 -18.69 9.98 -3.59
C ILE A 250 -20.09 9.35 -3.61
N ASN A 251 -20.99 9.77 -2.75
CA ASN A 251 -22.38 9.30 -2.80
C ASN A 251 -23.08 9.77 -4.08
N ASN A 252 -22.86 11.00 -4.52
CA ASN A 252 -23.39 11.47 -5.80
C ASN A 252 -22.86 10.61 -6.96
N PHE A 253 -21.56 10.33 -6.98
CA PHE A 253 -20.97 9.43 -7.97
C PHE A 253 -21.61 8.03 -7.94
N ILE A 254 -21.81 7.45 -6.75
CA ILE A 254 -22.44 6.13 -6.58
C ILE A 254 -23.87 6.16 -7.12
N HIS A 255 -24.64 7.22 -6.83
CA HIS A 255 -26.02 7.35 -7.28
C HIS A 255 -26.11 7.46 -8.80
N GLU A 256 -25.22 8.28 -9.40
CA GLU A 256 -25.21 8.51 -10.85
C GLU A 256 -24.77 7.26 -11.62
N GLU A 257 -23.66 6.61 -11.18
CA GLU A 257 -23.09 5.48 -11.90
C GLU A 257 -23.89 4.18 -11.75
N ALA A 258 -24.50 3.94 -10.59
CA ALA A 258 -25.21 2.69 -10.30
C ALA A 258 -26.73 2.81 -10.30
N ASP A 259 -27.28 3.96 -10.71
CA ASP A 259 -28.73 4.27 -10.65
C ASP A 259 -29.37 3.75 -9.36
N THR A 260 -28.84 4.17 -8.22
CA THR A 260 -29.24 3.66 -6.91
C THR A 260 -29.42 4.79 -5.90
N ALA A 261 -30.39 4.65 -5.00
CA ALA A 261 -30.59 5.53 -3.86
C ALA A 261 -29.81 5.09 -2.61
N ILE A 262 -29.05 3.98 -2.70
CA ILE A 262 -28.26 3.47 -1.57
C ILE A 262 -27.11 4.43 -1.28
N THR A 263 -26.97 4.85 -0.03
CA THR A 263 -26.02 5.87 0.42
C THR A 263 -25.09 5.30 1.50
N LEU A 264 -23.80 5.48 1.35
CA LEU A 264 -22.85 5.27 2.45
C LEU A 264 -23.07 6.33 3.53
N SER A 265 -23.27 5.88 4.75
CA SER A 265 -23.53 6.79 5.87
C SER A 265 -22.22 7.42 6.37
N GLY A 266 -22.27 8.65 6.92
CA GLY A 266 -21.12 9.27 7.59
C GLY A 266 -20.59 8.50 8.82
N LYS A 267 -21.21 7.38 9.17
CA LYS A 267 -20.75 6.45 10.22
C LYS A 267 -19.89 5.29 9.66
N SER A 268 -19.72 5.20 8.33
CA SER A 268 -18.88 4.19 7.70
C SER A 268 -17.39 4.52 7.89
N ASP A 269 -16.56 3.52 8.06
CA ASP A 269 -15.11 3.71 8.11
C ASP A 269 -14.57 4.15 6.74
N ILE A 270 -13.42 4.83 6.69
CA ILE A 270 -12.91 5.46 5.47
C ILE A 270 -12.69 4.46 4.33
N PHE A 271 -12.28 3.23 4.64
CA PHE A 271 -12.06 2.21 3.64
C PHE A 271 -13.31 1.90 2.80
N ALA A 272 -14.53 2.14 3.35
CA ALA A 272 -15.77 1.85 2.66
C ALA A 272 -16.03 2.80 1.48
N TYR A 273 -15.40 3.96 1.44
CA TYR A 273 -15.56 4.95 0.36
C TYR A 273 -14.52 4.77 -0.75
N ILE A 274 -13.31 4.34 -0.39
CA ILE A 274 -12.15 4.30 -1.30
C ILE A 274 -12.38 3.41 -2.53
N PRO A 275 -12.98 2.20 -2.46
CA PRO A 275 -13.17 1.36 -3.64
C PRO A 275 -13.93 2.03 -4.79
N PHE A 276 -14.85 2.96 -4.48
CA PHE A 276 -15.62 3.68 -5.49
C PHE A 276 -14.78 4.74 -6.23
N TYR A 277 -13.81 5.37 -5.57
CA TYR A 277 -12.80 6.19 -6.24
C TYR A 277 -11.89 5.33 -7.13
N LEU A 278 -11.47 4.16 -6.63
CA LEU A 278 -10.60 3.24 -7.37
C LEU A 278 -11.27 2.69 -8.62
N HIS A 279 -12.60 2.55 -8.62
CA HIS A 279 -13.36 2.09 -9.79
C HIS A 279 -13.12 2.97 -11.02
N LYS A 280 -12.98 4.29 -10.83
CA LYS A 280 -12.73 5.25 -11.92
C LYS A 280 -11.36 5.04 -12.58
N LEU A 281 -10.38 4.54 -11.83
CA LEU A 281 -8.99 4.38 -12.27
C LEU A 281 -8.75 3.07 -13.03
N LEU A 282 -9.61 2.07 -12.80
CA LEU A 282 -9.44 0.73 -13.38
C LEU A 282 -9.84 0.68 -14.84
N SER A 283 -9.05 -0.07 -15.63
CA SER A 283 -9.43 -0.51 -16.96
C SER A 283 -10.66 -1.43 -16.91
N GLU A 284 -11.31 -1.63 -18.05
CA GLU A 284 -12.28 -2.72 -18.19
C GLU A 284 -11.61 -4.05 -17.84
N ASN A 285 -12.28 -4.89 -17.07
CA ASN A 285 -11.73 -6.12 -16.50
C ASN A 285 -10.58 -5.92 -15.49
N GLY A 286 -10.30 -4.70 -15.05
CA GLY A 286 -9.34 -4.44 -13.99
C GLY A 286 -9.79 -5.03 -12.66
N LYS A 287 -8.83 -5.29 -11.75
CA LYS A 287 -9.10 -5.91 -10.45
C LYS A 287 -8.59 -5.06 -9.29
N ILE A 288 -9.30 -5.20 -8.18
CA ILE A 288 -8.84 -4.71 -6.88
C ILE A 288 -8.45 -5.88 -5.99
N GLY A 289 -7.35 -5.76 -5.27
CA GLY A 289 -6.97 -6.60 -4.15
C GLY A 289 -6.75 -5.70 -2.94
N LEU A 290 -7.65 -5.75 -1.99
CA LEU A 290 -7.66 -4.81 -0.87
C LEU A 290 -7.57 -5.54 0.47
N ILE A 291 -6.77 -5.00 1.38
CA ILE A 291 -6.82 -5.35 2.80
C ILE A 291 -7.77 -4.37 3.46
N LEU A 292 -8.82 -4.88 4.06
CA LEU A 292 -9.89 -4.13 4.70
C LEU A 292 -10.05 -4.57 6.17
N SER A 293 -10.62 -3.70 7.01
CA SER A 293 -11.16 -4.12 8.30
C SER A 293 -12.29 -5.13 8.07
N ASN A 294 -12.37 -6.19 8.87
CA ASN A 294 -13.46 -7.16 8.81
C ASN A 294 -14.84 -6.60 9.21
N ALA A 295 -14.89 -5.36 9.67
CA ALA A 295 -16.12 -4.69 10.07
C ALA A 295 -17.21 -4.71 8.96
N TRP A 296 -16.82 -4.71 7.68
CA TRP A 296 -17.77 -4.80 6.57
C TRP A 296 -18.53 -6.14 6.50
N LEU A 297 -18.03 -7.19 7.18
CA LEU A 297 -18.67 -8.50 7.21
C LEU A 297 -19.76 -8.63 8.30
N GLY A 298 -19.84 -7.71 9.25
CA GLY A 298 -20.74 -7.89 10.39
C GLY A 298 -21.28 -6.61 11.04
N THR A 299 -21.27 -5.47 10.33
CA THR A 299 -21.86 -4.21 10.82
C THR A 299 -22.98 -3.73 9.91
N ASP A 300 -23.87 -2.87 10.44
CA ASP A 300 -24.99 -2.29 9.66
C ASP A 300 -24.48 -1.56 8.39
N TYR A 301 -23.38 -0.81 8.50
CA TYR A 301 -22.81 -0.14 7.31
C TYR A 301 -22.10 -1.14 6.38
N GLY A 302 -21.69 -2.29 6.89
CA GLY A 302 -21.09 -3.36 6.11
C GLY A 302 -22.06 -3.97 5.11
N GLU A 303 -23.33 -4.12 5.49
CA GLU A 303 -24.39 -4.56 4.57
C GLU A 303 -24.59 -3.56 3.43
N ILE A 304 -24.60 -2.27 3.74
CA ILE A 304 -24.69 -1.19 2.73
C ILE A 304 -23.46 -1.23 1.82
N PHE A 305 -22.26 -1.33 2.41
CA PHE A 305 -21.01 -1.43 1.65
C PHE A 305 -21.01 -2.64 0.72
N LEU A 306 -21.42 -3.81 1.20
CA LEU A 306 -21.50 -5.03 0.41
C LEU A 306 -22.47 -4.89 -0.77
N ALA A 307 -23.67 -4.35 -0.51
CA ALA A 307 -24.66 -4.10 -1.54
C ALA A 307 -24.15 -3.18 -2.65
N LEU A 308 -23.38 -2.15 -2.27
CA LEU A 308 -22.76 -1.23 -3.23
C LEU A 308 -21.56 -1.86 -3.95
N ILE A 309 -20.68 -2.56 -3.22
CA ILE A 309 -19.52 -3.25 -3.83
C ILE A 309 -19.97 -4.21 -4.91
N GLN A 310 -21.02 -4.98 -4.68
CA GLN A 310 -21.58 -5.94 -5.65
C GLN A 310 -22.19 -5.26 -6.90
N LYS A 311 -22.48 -3.97 -6.86
CA LYS A 311 -22.87 -3.20 -8.06
C LYS A 311 -21.66 -2.82 -8.91
N PHE A 312 -20.56 -2.42 -8.28
CA PHE A 312 -19.36 -1.89 -8.95
C PHE A 312 -18.32 -2.98 -9.25
N TYR A 313 -18.39 -4.10 -8.54
CA TYR A 313 -17.38 -5.15 -8.63
C TYR A 313 -18.00 -6.54 -8.54
N ASP A 314 -17.39 -7.44 -9.25
CA ASP A 314 -17.61 -8.87 -9.14
C ASP A 314 -16.64 -9.44 -8.10
N ILE A 315 -17.12 -9.71 -6.89
CA ILE A 315 -16.30 -10.31 -5.83
C ILE A 315 -15.89 -11.72 -6.28
N GLU A 316 -14.60 -12.02 -6.22
CA GLU A 316 -14.04 -13.33 -6.60
C GLU A 316 -13.57 -14.10 -5.37
N THR A 317 -12.85 -13.43 -4.45
CA THR A 317 -12.26 -14.10 -3.30
C THR A 317 -12.29 -13.21 -2.06
N VAL A 318 -12.68 -13.80 -0.94
CA VAL A 318 -12.57 -13.23 0.39
C VAL A 318 -11.65 -14.10 1.23
N VAL A 319 -10.58 -13.53 1.80
CA VAL A 319 -9.66 -14.29 2.66
C VAL A 319 -9.71 -13.73 4.07
N ILE A 320 -9.84 -14.61 5.06
CA ILE A 320 -9.77 -14.26 6.49
C ILE A 320 -8.71 -15.08 7.22
N SER A 321 -8.28 -14.58 8.36
CA SER A 321 -7.42 -15.32 9.27
C SER A 321 -8.23 -16.18 10.20
N GLY A 322 -7.95 -17.48 10.27
CA GLY A 322 -8.44 -18.39 11.31
C GLY A 322 -7.54 -18.45 12.56
N LYS A 323 -6.38 -17.77 12.53
CA LYS A 323 -5.37 -17.78 13.60
C LYS A 323 -4.99 -16.35 14.04
N GLY A 324 -5.97 -15.59 14.51
CA GLY A 324 -5.72 -14.27 15.09
C GLY A 324 -5.54 -13.14 14.07
N LYS A 325 -4.86 -12.08 14.48
CA LYS A 325 -4.70 -10.86 13.69
C LYS A 325 -3.49 -10.95 12.77
N TRP A 326 -3.59 -10.36 11.58
CA TRP A 326 -2.45 -10.22 10.66
C TRP A 326 -1.51 -9.06 11.03
N PHE A 327 -1.97 -8.14 11.88
CA PHE A 327 -1.22 -6.96 12.30
C PHE A 327 -1.10 -6.95 13.82
N ASP A 328 0.09 -7.17 14.36
CA ASP A 328 0.35 -7.24 15.80
C ASP A 328 0.00 -5.95 16.56
N ASN A 329 0.15 -4.81 15.88
CA ASN A 329 -0.03 -3.49 16.46
C ASN A 329 -1.39 -2.85 16.12
N ALA A 330 -2.29 -3.55 15.44
CA ALA A 330 -3.62 -3.07 15.11
C ALA A 330 -4.68 -3.71 16.00
N ASP A 331 -5.59 -2.90 16.52
CA ASP A 331 -6.79 -3.40 17.21
C ASP A 331 -7.91 -3.77 16.21
N VAL A 332 -7.52 -4.17 14.99
CA VAL A 332 -8.43 -4.46 13.87
C VAL A 332 -8.14 -5.85 13.34
N VAL A 333 -9.18 -6.65 13.17
CA VAL A 333 -9.11 -7.87 12.36
C VAL A 333 -9.33 -7.47 10.90
N THR A 334 -8.57 -8.04 10.00
CA THR A 334 -8.55 -7.66 8.60
C THR A 334 -8.88 -8.82 7.69
N THR A 335 -9.36 -8.50 6.49
CA THR A 335 -9.72 -9.45 5.44
C THR A 335 -9.14 -9.00 4.11
N PHE A 336 -8.94 -9.94 3.17
CA PHE A 336 -8.77 -9.58 1.77
C PHE A 336 -10.13 -9.56 1.07
N LEU A 337 -10.26 -8.59 0.19
CA LEU A 337 -11.29 -8.50 -0.83
C LEU A 337 -10.62 -8.46 -2.19
N ILE A 338 -10.78 -9.53 -2.96
CA ILE A 338 -10.34 -9.59 -4.36
C ILE A 338 -11.59 -9.52 -5.23
N ALA A 339 -11.64 -8.51 -6.10
CA ALA A 339 -12.81 -8.30 -6.92
C ALA A 339 -12.44 -7.68 -8.28
N LYS A 340 -13.21 -8.02 -9.31
CA LYS A 340 -13.06 -7.53 -10.67
C LYS A 340 -14.00 -6.36 -10.92
N LYS A 341 -13.53 -5.33 -11.62
CA LYS A 341 -14.36 -4.20 -12.04
C LYS A 341 -15.55 -4.69 -12.87
N ARG A 342 -16.70 -4.15 -12.58
CA ARG A 342 -17.95 -4.37 -13.29
C ARG A 342 -18.56 -3.04 -13.70
N ASN A 343 -19.27 -3.02 -14.82
CA ASN A 343 -20.14 -1.89 -15.13
C ASN A 343 -21.36 -1.95 -14.19
N PRO A 344 -21.62 -0.93 -13.38
CA PRO A 344 -22.72 -0.95 -12.39
C PRO A 344 -24.11 -1.17 -12.99
N ASN A 345 -24.31 -0.82 -14.27
CA ASN A 345 -25.57 -0.96 -14.99
C ASN A 345 -25.69 -2.26 -15.81
N SER A 346 -24.66 -3.13 -15.76
CA SER A 346 -24.72 -4.43 -16.40
C SER A 346 -25.45 -5.46 -15.54
N GLU A 347 -26.13 -6.42 -16.18
CA GLU A 347 -26.67 -7.55 -15.46
C GLU A 347 -25.54 -8.36 -14.79
N PRO A 348 -25.74 -8.85 -13.55
CA PRO A 348 -24.76 -9.72 -12.89
C PRO A 348 -24.52 -10.99 -13.71
N GLU A 349 -23.27 -11.41 -13.80
CA GLU A 349 -22.95 -12.72 -14.38
C GLU A 349 -23.62 -13.82 -13.54
N VAL A 350 -24.44 -14.62 -14.19
CA VAL A 350 -25.21 -15.69 -13.52
C VAL A 350 -24.29 -16.83 -13.14
N ASN A 351 -24.43 -17.36 -11.93
CA ASN A 351 -23.66 -18.49 -11.38
C ASN A 351 -22.14 -18.30 -11.26
N ARG A 352 -21.68 -17.06 -11.10
CA ARG A 352 -20.27 -16.81 -10.77
C ARG A 352 -19.95 -17.39 -9.39
N THR A 353 -18.77 -17.98 -9.27
CA THR A 353 -18.28 -18.54 -8.01
C THR A 353 -17.54 -17.48 -7.19
N ILE A 354 -17.84 -17.42 -5.90
CA ILE A 354 -17.09 -16.65 -4.90
C ILE A 354 -16.39 -17.64 -3.97
N SER A 355 -15.09 -17.45 -3.80
CA SER A 355 -14.26 -18.28 -2.91
C SER A 355 -14.11 -17.64 -1.54
N PHE A 356 -14.53 -18.30 -0.48
CA PHE A 356 -14.33 -17.91 0.90
C PHE A 356 -13.18 -18.74 1.48
N CYS A 357 -12.06 -18.09 1.79
CA CYS A 357 -10.83 -18.74 2.19
C CYS A 357 -10.48 -18.40 3.64
N THR A 358 -10.28 -19.41 4.47
CA THR A 358 -9.82 -19.27 5.85
C THR A 358 -8.41 -19.81 6.00
N LEU A 359 -7.44 -18.97 6.36
CA LEU A 359 -6.08 -19.39 6.68
C LEU A 359 -6.10 -20.10 8.04
N LYS A 360 -5.70 -21.36 8.08
CA LYS A 360 -5.69 -22.18 9.30
C LYS A 360 -4.46 -21.94 10.16
N GLU A 361 -3.43 -21.32 9.60
CA GLU A 361 -2.19 -20.95 10.28
C GLU A 361 -1.96 -19.44 10.22
N SER A 362 -1.10 -18.92 11.13
CA SER A 362 -0.67 -17.53 11.05
C SER A 362 0.13 -17.33 9.76
N ILE A 363 0.01 -16.15 9.14
CA ILE A 363 0.67 -15.86 7.85
C ILE A 363 2.20 -16.05 7.95
N GLU A 364 2.80 -15.75 9.10
CA GLU A 364 4.23 -15.90 9.32
C GLU A 364 4.68 -17.38 9.38
N ALA A 365 3.80 -18.28 9.83
CA ALA A 365 4.08 -19.71 9.91
C ALA A 365 3.98 -20.42 8.55
N ILE A 366 3.35 -19.80 7.56
CA ILE A 366 3.17 -20.39 6.22
C ILE A 366 4.52 -20.34 5.48
N PRO A 367 5.10 -21.48 5.08
CA PRO A 367 6.44 -21.52 4.50
C PRO A 367 6.47 -21.05 3.03
N ASP A 368 5.41 -21.30 2.26
CA ASP A 368 5.35 -21.07 0.81
C ASP A 368 4.07 -20.32 0.45
N ILE A 369 4.20 -19.02 0.23
CA ILE A 369 3.08 -18.13 -0.14
C ILE A 369 2.66 -18.35 -1.60
N LYS A 370 3.59 -18.70 -2.47
CA LYS A 370 3.27 -19.02 -3.87
C LYS A 370 2.34 -20.23 -3.95
N GLN A 371 2.72 -21.32 -3.29
CA GLN A 371 1.89 -22.53 -3.22
C GLN A 371 0.53 -22.25 -2.56
N LEU A 372 0.48 -21.42 -1.52
CA LEU A 372 -0.79 -21.00 -0.90
C LEU A 372 -1.67 -20.25 -1.91
N SER A 373 -1.10 -19.30 -2.64
CA SER A 373 -1.85 -18.54 -3.65
C SER A 373 -2.41 -19.43 -4.76
N GLU A 374 -1.62 -20.39 -5.24
CA GLU A 374 -2.05 -21.38 -6.23
C GLU A 374 -3.20 -22.25 -5.71
N ASN A 375 -3.13 -22.72 -4.46
CA ASN A 375 -4.21 -23.49 -3.85
C ASN A 375 -5.50 -22.66 -3.73
N ILE A 376 -5.42 -21.39 -3.37
CA ILE A 376 -6.58 -20.49 -3.31
C ILE A 376 -7.19 -20.30 -4.71
N LEU A 377 -6.37 -19.98 -5.70
CA LEU A 377 -6.84 -19.77 -7.08
C LEU A 377 -7.46 -21.03 -7.69
N LEU A 378 -6.98 -22.23 -7.32
CA LEU A 378 -7.52 -23.53 -7.77
C LEU A 378 -8.71 -23.99 -6.90
N GLY A 379 -9.06 -23.30 -5.84
CA GLY A 379 -10.12 -23.71 -4.90
C GLY A 379 -9.81 -24.98 -4.10
N THR A 380 -8.52 -25.27 -3.85
CA THR A 380 -8.06 -26.51 -3.21
C THR A 380 -7.86 -26.33 -1.71
N THR A 381 -8.70 -26.96 -0.90
CA THR A 381 -8.54 -27.02 0.57
C THR A 381 -7.40 -27.97 0.97
N ASN A 382 -6.61 -27.56 1.97
CA ASN A 382 -5.52 -28.35 2.54
C ASN A 382 -5.33 -28.04 4.05
N ASP A 383 -4.21 -28.44 4.64
CA ASP A 383 -3.91 -28.20 6.07
C ASP A 383 -3.68 -26.72 6.39
N ILE A 384 -3.34 -25.89 5.41
CA ILE A 384 -3.01 -24.47 5.59
C ILE A 384 -4.22 -23.57 5.32
N VAL A 385 -5.09 -23.93 4.34
CA VAL A 385 -6.24 -23.13 3.96
C VAL A 385 -7.49 -23.98 3.78
N SER A 386 -8.61 -23.49 4.31
CA SER A 386 -9.96 -24.03 4.05
C SER A 386 -10.64 -23.13 3.03
N ILE A 387 -11.21 -23.70 1.99
CA ILE A 387 -11.87 -22.96 0.92
C ILE A 387 -13.30 -23.47 0.76
N GLN A 388 -14.24 -22.54 0.78
CA GLN A 388 -15.66 -22.80 0.53
C GLN A 388 -16.05 -21.97 -0.70
N ASN A 389 -16.56 -22.64 -1.69
CA ASN A 389 -16.98 -22.02 -2.95
C ASN A 389 -18.50 -21.98 -3.00
N TYR A 390 -19.06 -20.80 -3.23
CA TYR A 390 -20.48 -20.59 -3.42
C TYR A 390 -20.72 -19.88 -4.74
N THR A 391 -21.72 -20.33 -5.47
CA THR A 391 -22.22 -19.56 -6.62
C THR A 391 -23.02 -18.35 -6.13
N THR A 392 -23.12 -17.31 -6.95
CA THR A 392 -23.96 -16.15 -6.64
C THR A 392 -25.40 -16.53 -6.39
N ASN A 393 -25.94 -17.55 -7.08
CA ASN A 393 -27.28 -18.07 -6.84
C ASN A 393 -27.42 -18.74 -5.47
N GLU A 394 -26.44 -19.53 -5.04
CA GLU A 394 -26.45 -20.14 -3.71
C GLU A 394 -26.41 -19.07 -2.61
N ILE A 395 -25.59 -18.01 -2.78
CA ILE A 395 -25.53 -16.88 -1.85
C ILE A 395 -26.89 -16.19 -1.77
N THR A 396 -27.50 -15.85 -2.91
CA THR A 396 -28.84 -15.24 -2.94
C THR A 396 -29.89 -16.11 -2.27
N ASN A 397 -29.86 -17.43 -2.48
CA ASN A 397 -30.77 -18.36 -1.86
C ASN A 397 -30.59 -18.40 -0.33
N LEU A 398 -29.34 -18.42 0.16
CA LEU A 398 -29.04 -18.37 1.60
C LEU A 398 -29.53 -17.06 2.23
N GLU A 399 -29.30 -15.93 1.58
CA GLU A 399 -29.77 -14.61 2.04
C GLU A 399 -31.31 -14.55 2.08
N THR A 400 -32.00 -15.16 1.11
CA THR A 400 -33.47 -15.21 1.08
C THR A 400 -34.08 -15.94 2.28
N ILE A 401 -33.38 -16.94 2.83
CA ILE A 401 -33.80 -17.67 4.02
C ILE A 401 -33.22 -17.08 5.32
N GLY A 402 -32.63 -15.88 5.24
CA GLY A 402 -32.11 -15.13 6.39
C GLY A 402 -30.70 -15.54 6.86
N ILE A 403 -29.92 -16.21 6.02
CA ILE A 403 -28.52 -16.54 6.31
C ILE A 403 -27.61 -15.55 5.55
N PRO A 404 -27.05 -14.52 6.23
CA PRO A 404 -26.12 -13.59 5.61
C PRO A 404 -24.78 -14.29 5.36
N CYS A 405 -24.56 -14.78 4.15
CA CYS A 405 -23.43 -15.65 3.79
C CYS A 405 -22.07 -15.03 4.16
N PHE A 406 -21.87 -13.75 3.86
CA PHE A 406 -20.62 -13.04 4.20
C PHE A 406 -20.45 -12.89 5.71
N GLY A 407 -21.49 -12.53 6.45
CA GLY A 407 -21.47 -12.44 7.91
C GLY A 407 -21.29 -13.80 8.59
N TYR A 408 -21.94 -14.84 8.06
CA TYR A 408 -21.79 -16.21 8.54
C TYR A 408 -20.36 -16.73 8.40
N PHE A 409 -19.74 -16.51 7.25
CA PHE A 409 -18.34 -16.85 7.00
C PHE A 409 -17.39 -16.18 8.01
N ALA A 410 -17.61 -14.90 8.33
CA ALA A 410 -16.82 -14.20 9.34
C ALA A 410 -16.99 -14.79 10.74
N ASN A 411 -18.19 -15.24 11.10
CA ASN A 411 -18.51 -15.74 12.45
C ASN A 411 -18.08 -17.19 12.70
N LEU A 412 -17.99 -18.03 11.65
CA LEU A 412 -17.56 -19.43 11.78
C LEU A 412 -16.11 -19.57 12.32
N ASN A 413 -15.31 -18.52 12.26
CA ASN A 413 -13.92 -18.54 12.69
C ASN A 413 -13.68 -17.97 14.10
N TYR A 414 -14.75 -17.59 14.80
CA TYR A 414 -14.72 -17.15 16.21
C TYR A 414 -15.33 -18.16 17.17
N LEU A 415 -15.82 -19.30 16.67
CA LEU A 415 -16.26 -20.46 17.43
C LEU A 415 -15.20 -21.59 17.37
#